data_78bbab586bb106d09233e3216a5975ae
#
_entry.id   78bbab586bb106d09233e3216a5975ae
#
_cell.length_a   1.000
_cell.length_b   1.000
_cell.length_c   1.000
_cell.angle_alpha   90.00
_cell.angle_beta   90.00
_cell.angle_gamma   90.00
#
_symmetry.space_group_name_H-M   'P 1'
#
loop_
_entity.id
_entity.type
_entity.pdbx_description
1 polymer ?
#
loop_
_entity_poly.entity_id
_entity_poly.type
_entity_poly.pdbx_seq_one_letter_code
_entity_poly.pdbx_strand_id
1 'polypeptide(L)'
;MKKLSWLVPALYILFLLLPIYWLVSMSFKTTNEILGGFTLWPNRFTLDNYRKIFTDPTWYNGYINSLIYVVINTVISVSVALPAAYAFSRYRFIGDKHLFFWLLTNRMAPAAVFALPFFQLYSAIGLFDTHIAVALAHCLFNIPLAVWILEGFMSSVPKQLDETAYLDGYGFGRFFVRIFLPTIAPGVGVAAFFCFMFSWVELLLAKTLTSVAAKPIAATMTRTVSISGYELGLLAAAGTLTIIPGAVVIYFVRNYIAKGFALGRV
;
A
#
# COMPACT_ATOMS: atom_id res chain seq x y z
N MET A 1 25.41 17.07 -28.90
CA MET A 1 25.16 16.02 -27.87
C MET A 1 23.85 16.17 -27.10
N LYS A 2 23.23 17.35 -26.98
CA LYS A 2 21.93 17.53 -26.27
C LYS A 2 20.72 16.84 -26.91
N LYS A 3 20.73 16.54 -28.21
CA LYS A 3 19.59 15.93 -28.93
C LYS A 3 19.40 14.43 -28.66
N LEU A 4 20.39 13.73 -28.07
CA LEU A 4 20.29 12.29 -27.79
C LEU A 4 20.02 11.98 -26.31
N SER A 5 20.03 12.96 -25.41
CA SER A 5 19.90 12.78 -23.97
C SER A 5 18.48 12.35 -23.54
N TRP A 6 17.47 12.59 -24.38
CA TRP A 6 16.10 12.15 -24.14
C TRP A 6 15.84 10.69 -24.55
N LEU A 7 16.70 10.12 -25.41
CA LEU A 7 16.51 8.77 -25.94
C LEU A 7 16.62 7.71 -24.83
N VAL A 8 17.60 7.85 -23.93
CA VAL A 8 17.80 6.91 -22.81
C VAL A 8 16.60 6.91 -21.87
N PRO A 9 16.10 8.06 -21.37
CA PRO A 9 14.86 8.09 -20.58
C PRO A 9 13.65 7.55 -21.33
N ALA A 10 13.52 7.85 -22.63
CA ALA A 10 12.39 7.37 -23.45
C ALA A 10 12.42 5.84 -23.62
N LEU A 11 13.56 5.25 -23.91
CA LEU A 11 13.73 3.80 -23.99
C LEU A 11 13.46 3.12 -22.64
N TYR A 12 13.90 3.72 -21.55
CA TYR A 12 13.64 3.23 -20.21
C TYR A 12 12.14 3.25 -19.87
N ILE A 13 11.45 4.35 -20.18
CA ILE A 13 9.99 4.45 -19.99
C ILE A 13 9.26 3.42 -20.85
N LEU A 14 9.66 3.27 -22.12
CA LEU A 14 9.07 2.27 -23.03
C LEU A 14 9.23 0.86 -22.47
N PHE A 15 10.43 0.53 -21.97
CA PHE A 15 10.70 -0.76 -21.34
C PHE A 15 9.82 -1.01 -20.12
N LEU A 16 9.62 -0.01 -19.25
CA LEU A 16 8.74 -0.12 -18.08
C LEU A 16 7.26 -0.22 -18.45
N LEU A 17 6.83 0.44 -19.51
CA LEU A 17 5.42 0.41 -19.95
C LEU A 17 5.06 -0.86 -20.71
N LEU A 18 6.03 -1.60 -21.27
CA LEU A 18 5.77 -2.79 -22.06
C LEU A 18 5.00 -3.89 -21.28
N PRO A 19 5.36 -4.27 -20.04
CA PRO A 19 4.60 -5.24 -19.27
C PRO A 19 3.17 -4.74 -18.94
N ILE A 20 3.02 -3.44 -18.67
CA ILE A 20 1.71 -2.83 -18.38
C ILE A 20 0.85 -2.85 -19.64
N TYR A 21 1.42 -2.44 -20.78
CA TYR A 21 0.73 -2.54 -22.08
C TYR A 21 0.28 -3.98 -22.36
N TRP A 22 1.17 -4.95 -22.11
CA TRP A 22 0.88 -6.37 -22.32
C TRP A 22 -0.29 -6.83 -21.46
N LEU A 23 -0.28 -6.51 -20.15
CA LEU A 23 -1.37 -6.83 -19.24
C LEU A 23 -2.70 -6.22 -19.71
N VAL A 24 -2.68 -4.94 -20.08
CA VAL A 24 -3.86 -4.23 -20.59
C VAL A 24 -4.34 -4.84 -21.90
N SER A 25 -3.44 -5.17 -22.84
CA SER A 25 -3.81 -5.84 -24.10
C SER A 25 -4.46 -7.20 -23.83
N MET A 26 -3.91 -8.01 -22.92
CA MET A 26 -4.49 -9.31 -22.56
C MET A 26 -5.88 -9.18 -21.92
N SER A 27 -6.16 -8.11 -21.21
CA SER A 27 -7.45 -7.90 -20.55
C SER A 27 -8.64 -7.78 -21.52
N PHE A 28 -8.36 -7.42 -22.76
CA PHE A 28 -9.34 -7.32 -23.85
C PHE A 28 -9.39 -8.54 -24.77
N LYS A 29 -8.66 -9.62 -24.44
CA LYS A 29 -8.62 -10.87 -25.20
C LYS A 29 -9.42 -11.96 -24.49
N THR A 30 -9.87 -12.95 -25.28
CA THR A 30 -10.39 -14.19 -24.73
C THR A 30 -9.25 -15.09 -24.27
N THR A 31 -9.49 -15.98 -23.31
CA THR A 31 -8.49 -16.96 -22.87
C THR A 31 -7.97 -17.82 -24.04
N ASN A 32 -8.85 -18.21 -24.97
CA ASN A 32 -8.45 -19.02 -26.13
C ASN A 32 -7.50 -18.26 -27.06
N GLU A 33 -7.71 -16.97 -27.26
CA GLU A 33 -6.79 -16.13 -28.04
C GLU A 33 -5.41 -15.99 -27.36
N ILE A 34 -5.39 -15.85 -26.02
CA ILE A 34 -4.14 -15.78 -25.25
C ILE A 34 -3.34 -17.08 -25.36
N LEU A 35 -4.01 -18.22 -25.30
CA LEU A 35 -3.39 -19.54 -25.41
C LEU A 35 -3.02 -19.91 -26.85
N GLY A 36 -3.70 -19.34 -27.84
CA GLY A 36 -3.52 -19.63 -29.25
C GLY A 36 -2.25 -19.05 -29.89
N GLY A 37 -1.54 -18.17 -29.17
CA GLY A 37 -0.28 -17.61 -29.64
C GLY A 37 -0.06 -16.15 -29.26
N PHE A 38 1.14 -15.66 -29.58
CA PHE A 38 1.54 -14.30 -29.29
C PHE A 38 0.90 -13.31 -30.30
N THR A 39 0.09 -12.42 -29.79
CA THR A 39 -0.48 -11.30 -30.56
C THR A 39 -0.30 -9.99 -29.77
N LEU A 40 0.30 -8.97 -30.40
CA LEU A 40 0.49 -7.66 -29.74
C LEU A 40 -0.85 -6.97 -29.48
N TRP A 41 -1.82 -7.10 -30.39
CA TRP A 41 -3.12 -6.47 -30.32
C TRP A 41 -4.23 -7.54 -30.31
N PRO A 42 -5.39 -7.31 -29.66
CA PRO A 42 -6.51 -8.26 -29.70
C PRO A 42 -7.01 -8.46 -31.14
N ASN A 43 -7.08 -9.70 -31.61
CA ASN A 43 -7.75 -10.03 -32.86
C ASN A 43 -9.28 -9.88 -32.75
N ARG A 44 -9.78 -10.21 -31.56
CA ARG A 44 -11.17 -9.98 -31.15
C ARG A 44 -11.19 -9.18 -29.86
N PHE A 45 -11.52 -7.89 -29.95
CA PHE A 45 -11.71 -7.04 -28.79
C PHE A 45 -12.97 -7.45 -28.02
N THR A 46 -12.82 -7.79 -26.74
CA THR A 46 -13.94 -8.14 -25.87
C THR A 46 -13.89 -7.37 -24.54
N LEU A 47 -15.07 -7.00 -24.02
CA LEU A 47 -15.27 -6.42 -22.68
C LEU A 47 -15.87 -7.44 -21.70
N ASP A 48 -16.05 -8.70 -22.10
CA ASP A 48 -16.70 -9.73 -21.27
C ASP A 48 -15.94 -9.97 -19.95
N ASN A 49 -14.62 -9.88 -19.97
CA ASN A 49 -13.80 -9.98 -18.75
C ASN A 49 -14.17 -8.90 -17.74
N TYR A 50 -14.28 -7.65 -18.19
CA TYR A 50 -14.67 -6.53 -17.32
C TYR A 50 -16.13 -6.65 -16.89
N ARG A 51 -17.03 -7.01 -17.81
CA ARG A 51 -18.44 -7.25 -17.48
C ARG A 51 -18.57 -8.26 -16.37
N LYS A 52 -17.85 -9.40 -16.45
CA LYS A 52 -17.85 -10.44 -15.41
C LYS A 52 -17.39 -9.88 -14.07
N ILE A 53 -16.31 -9.08 -14.03
CA ILE A 53 -15.82 -8.48 -12.81
C ILE A 53 -16.87 -7.57 -12.14
N PHE A 54 -17.60 -6.77 -12.92
CA PHE A 54 -18.57 -5.82 -12.38
C PHE A 54 -19.94 -6.43 -12.10
N THR A 55 -20.26 -7.62 -12.64
CA THR A 55 -21.56 -8.27 -12.43
C THR A 55 -21.50 -9.42 -11.41
N ASP A 56 -20.34 -10.04 -11.21
CA ASP A 56 -20.17 -11.15 -10.26
C ASP A 56 -19.75 -10.60 -8.87
N PRO A 57 -20.61 -10.80 -7.84
CA PRO A 57 -20.31 -10.36 -6.48
C PRO A 57 -18.97 -10.84 -5.93
N THR A 58 -18.49 -11.99 -6.35
CA THR A 58 -17.21 -12.53 -5.91
C THR A 58 -16.04 -11.63 -6.31
N TRP A 59 -16.13 -10.97 -7.46
CA TRP A 59 -15.09 -10.10 -7.98
C TRP A 59 -15.18 -8.68 -7.41
N TYR A 60 -16.33 -8.00 -7.55
CA TYR A 60 -16.40 -6.61 -7.12
C TYR A 60 -16.32 -6.49 -5.59
N ASN A 61 -16.87 -7.44 -4.82
CA ASN A 61 -16.68 -7.46 -3.37
C ASN A 61 -15.21 -7.66 -2.98
N GLY A 62 -14.44 -8.41 -3.76
CA GLY A 62 -13.01 -8.55 -3.55
C GLY A 62 -12.28 -7.20 -3.58
N TYR A 63 -12.62 -6.30 -4.52
CA TYR A 63 -12.05 -4.93 -4.55
C TYR A 63 -12.51 -4.08 -3.38
N ILE A 64 -13.81 -4.11 -3.09
CA ILE A 64 -14.40 -3.36 -1.96
C ILE A 64 -13.74 -3.80 -0.65
N ASN A 65 -13.67 -5.10 -0.40
CA ASN A 65 -13.04 -5.66 0.80
C ASN A 65 -11.58 -5.23 0.92
N SER A 66 -10.83 -5.31 -0.19
CA SER A 66 -9.43 -4.87 -0.20
C SER A 66 -9.31 -3.39 0.15
N LEU A 67 -10.12 -2.52 -0.44
CA LEU A 67 -10.10 -1.09 -0.14
C LEU A 67 -10.45 -0.82 1.33
N ILE A 68 -11.45 -1.50 1.89
CA ILE A 68 -11.87 -1.31 3.28
C ILE A 68 -10.72 -1.60 4.24
N TYR A 69 -10.14 -2.81 4.21
CA TYR A 69 -9.09 -3.13 5.17
C TYR A 69 -7.79 -2.34 4.94
N VAL A 70 -7.47 -1.98 3.69
CA VAL A 70 -6.30 -1.15 3.38
C VAL A 70 -6.45 0.26 3.93
N VAL A 71 -7.62 0.87 3.78
CA VAL A 71 -7.90 2.18 4.37
C VAL A 71 -7.85 2.12 5.90
N ILE A 72 -8.50 1.13 6.51
CA ILE A 72 -8.48 0.94 7.97
C ILE A 72 -7.02 0.77 8.45
N ASN A 73 -6.24 -0.11 7.80
CA ASN A 73 -4.83 -0.32 8.14
C ASN A 73 -4.02 0.98 8.03
N THR A 74 -4.18 1.72 6.92
CA THR A 74 -3.44 2.97 6.69
C THR A 74 -3.75 4.00 7.77
N VAL A 75 -5.03 4.18 8.10
CA VAL A 75 -5.46 5.12 9.15
C VAL A 75 -4.89 4.71 10.51
N ILE A 76 -5.03 3.45 10.90
CA ILE A 76 -4.50 2.96 12.18
C ILE A 76 -2.98 3.11 12.23
N SER A 77 -2.28 2.64 11.20
CA SER A 77 -0.81 2.64 11.18
C SER A 77 -0.25 4.06 11.27
N VAL A 78 -0.77 5.00 10.50
CA VAL A 78 -0.31 6.39 10.54
C VAL A 78 -0.67 7.05 11.86
N SER A 79 -1.90 6.85 12.36
CA SER A 79 -2.36 7.47 13.62
C SER A 79 -1.54 7.00 14.83
N VAL A 80 -1.19 5.72 14.87
CA VAL A 80 -0.33 5.16 15.95
C VAL A 80 1.13 5.59 15.78
N ALA A 81 1.60 5.64 14.53
CA ALA A 81 2.99 6.01 14.26
C ALA A 81 3.29 7.50 14.53
N LEU A 82 2.31 8.39 14.39
CA LEU A 82 2.51 9.84 14.60
C LEU A 82 3.04 10.18 16.00
N PRO A 83 2.40 9.79 17.12
CA PRO A 83 2.91 10.08 18.45
C PRO A 83 4.21 9.33 18.75
N ALA A 84 4.38 8.10 18.25
CA ALA A 84 5.60 7.34 18.43
C ALA A 84 6.79 8.01 17.73
N ALA A 85 6.63 8.40 16.46
CA ALA A 85 7.68 9.09 15.71
C ALA A 85 8.02 10.45 16.34
N TYR A 86 7.03 11.19 16.85
CA TYR A 86 7.27 12.43 17.58
C TYR A 86 8.12 12.19 18.82
N ALA A 87 7.82 11.14 19.60
CA ALA A 87 8.60 10.79 20.77
C ALA A 87 10.07 10.47 20.42
N PHE A 88 10.31 9.67 19.38
CA PHE A 88 11.67 9.35 18.92
C PHE A 88 12.42 10.58 18.38
N SER A 89 11.75 11.49 17.73
CA SER A 89 12.37 12.68 17.14
C SER A 89 12.70 13.78 18.16
N ARG A 90 11.94 13.89 19.25
CA ARG A 90 12.03 14.99 20.22
C ARG A 90 12.70 14.62 21.53
N TYR A 91 12.49 13.40 22.02
CA TYR A 91 12.93 12.97 23.32
C TYR A 91 14.07 11.95 23.25
N ARG A 92 14.89 11.96 24.28
CA ARG A 92 15.87 10.90 24.56
C ARG A 92 15.39 10.15 25.80
N PHE A 93 15.20 8.85 25.67
CA PHE A 93 14.78 7.98 26.78
C PHE A 93 15.60 6.69 26.79
N ILE A 94 15.57 5.98 27.93
CA ILE A 94 16.35 4.74 28.11
C ILE A 94 15.86 3.72 27.05
N GLY A 95 16.80 3.26 26.21
CA GLY A 95 16.50 2.26 25.19
C GLY A 95 15.92 2.79 23.86
N ASP A 96 15.84 4.11 23.67
CA ASP A 96 15.28 4.75 22.47
C ASP A 96 15.87 4.16 21.17
N LYS A 97 17.19 4.06 21.08
CA LYS A 97 17.90 3.51 19.91
C LYS A 97 17.61 2.03 19.70
N HIS A 98 17.58 1.26 20.78
CA HIS A 98 17.31 -0.18 20.70
C HIS A 98 15.87 -0.45 20.29
N LEU A 99 14.91 0.29 20.86
CA LEU A 99 13.50 0.18 20.52
C LEU A 99 13.24 0.60 19.07
N PHE A 100 13.85 1.71 18.62
CA PHE A 100 13.75 2.17 17.24
C PHE A 100 14.31 1.13 16.26
N PHE A 101 15.48 0.59 16.55
CA PHE A 101 16.11 -0.47 15.76
C PHE A 101 15.25 -1.75 15.75
N TRP A 102 14.68 -2.13 16.89
CA TRP A 102 13.79 -3.29 16.98
C TRP A 102 12.53 -3.12 16.13
N LEU A 103 11.95 -1.93 16.09
CA LEU A 103 10.83 -1.64 15.19
C LEU A 103 11.23 -1.87 13.72
N LEU A 104 12.43 -1.46 13.30
CA LEU A 104 12.91 -1.70 11.94
C LEU A 104 13.13 -3.20 11.67
N THR A 105 13.68 -3.94 12.61
CA THR A 105 13.91 -5.39 12.44
C THR A 105 12.61 -6.19 12.32
N ASN A 106 11.54 -5.78 12.98
CA ASN A 106 10.21 -6.38 12.82
C ASN A 106 9.72 -6.36 11.35
N ARG A 107 10.08 -5.32 10.63
CA ARG A 107 9.74 -5.20 9.20
C ARG A 107 10.42 -6.26 8.33
N MET A 108 11.56 -6.80 8.76
CA MET A 108 12.33 -7.80 8.03
C MET A 108 11.79 -9.22 8.22
N ALA A 109 10.91 -9.43 9.19
CA ALA A 109 10.35 -10.75 9.46
C ALA A 109 9.42 -11.19 8.31
N PRO A 110 9.53 -12.45 7.82
CA PRO A 110 8.65 -12.94 6.78
C PRO A 110 7.20 -13.02 7.28
N ALA A 111 6.23 -12.52 6.49
CA ALA A 111 4.80 -12.59 6.83
C ALA A 111 4.31 -14.02 7.09
N ALA A 112 4.93 -15.01 6.43
CA ALA A 112 4.59 -16.42 6.58
C ALA A 112 4.73 -16.94 8.01
N VAL A 113 5.68 -16.42 8.78
CA VAL A 113 5.91 -16.84 10.18
C VAL A 113 4.72 -16.45 11.06
N PHE A 114 4.04 -15.36 10.74
CA PHE A 114 2.90 -14.85 11.51
C PHE A 114 1.56 -15.39 11.04
N ALA A 115 1.48 -16.02 9.88
CA ALA A 115 0.21 -16.45 9.27
C ALA A 115 -0.57 -17.41 10.19
N LEU A 116 0.07 -18.47 10.67
CA LEU A 116 -0.57 -19.44 11.56
C LEU A 116 -0.89 -18.87 12.95
N PRO A 117 0.03 -18.17 13.66
CA PRO A 117 -0.29 -17.53 14.92
C PRO A 117 -1.45 -16.53 14.84
N PHE A 118 -1.50 -15.68 13.81
CA PHE A 118 -2.63 -14.78 13.62
C PHE A 118 -3.94 -15.50 13.31
N PHE A 119 -3.88 -16.55 12.48
CA PHE A 119 -5.06 -17.37 12.20
C PHE A 119 -5.63 -17.97 13.49
N GLN A 120 -4.79 -18.59 14.31
CA GLN A 120 -5.22 -19.20 15.59
C GLN A 120 -5.78 -18.14 16.55
N LEU A 121 -5.06 -17.04 16.74
CA LEU A 121 -5.50 -15.96 17.62
C LEU A 121 -6.85 -15.38 17.18
N TYR A 122 -6.96 -15.00 15.90
CA TYR A 122 -8.17 -14.32 15.41
C TYR A 122 -9.37 -15.28 15.30
N SER A 123 -9.12 -16.57 15.06
CA SER A 123 -10.19 -17.58 15.17
C SER A 123 -10.67 -17.73 16.61
N ALA A 124 -9.76 -17.74 17.59
CA ALA A 124 -10.12 -17.89 19.02
C ALA A 124 -10.93 -16.71 19.56
N ILE A 125 -10.67 -15.48 19.07
CA ILE A 125 -11.38 -14.27 19.53
C ILE A 125 -12.52 -13.84 18.61
N GLY A 126 -12.88 -14.65 17.58
CA GLY A 126 -13.99 -14.37 16.67
C GLY A 126 -13.75 -13.26 15.66
N LEU A 127 -12.49 -12.89 15.38
CA LEU A 127 -12.13 -11.89 14.39
C LEU A 127 -11.82 -12.49 13.00
N PHE A 128 -11.76 -13.82 12.86
CA PHE A 128 -11.51 -14.46 11.57
C PHE A 128 -12.56 -14.04 10.54
N ASP A 129 -12.13 -13.87 9.29
CA ASP A 129 -12.94 -13.43 8.14
C ASP A 129 -13.56 -12.02 8.32
N THR A 130 -12.81 -11.11 8.95
CA THR A 130 -13.20 -9.70 9.09
C THR A 130 -12.15 -8.75 8.48
N HIS A 131 -12.58 -7.58 8.01
CA HIS A 131 -11.69 -6.53 7.51
C HIS A 131 -10.71 -6.04 8.60
N ILE A 132 -11.17 -6.01 9.86
CA ILE A 132 -10.37 -5.60 11.02
C ILE A 132 -9.22 -6.58 11.26
N ALA A 133 -9.44 -7.89 11.15
CA ALA A 133 -8.38 -8.89 11.31
C ALA A 133 -7.23 -8.64 10.34
N VAL A 134 -7.55 -8.45 9.05
CA VAL A 134 -6.55 -8.17 8.02
C VAL A 134 -5.84 -6.84 8.29
N ALA A 135 -6.61 -5.79 8.60
CA ALA A 135 -6.06 -4.47 8.88
C ALA A 135 -5.07 -4.48 10.06
N LEU A 136 -5.42 -5.15 11.16
CA LEU A 136 -4.57 -5.27 12.34
C LEU A 136 -3.33 -6.13 12.07
N ALA A 137 -3.47 -7.23 11.32
CA ALA A 137 -2.31 -8.05 10.95
C ALA A 137 -1.29 -7.26 10.11
N HIS A 138 -1.76 -6.43 9.19
CA HIS A 138 -0.88 -5.56 8.39
C HIS A 138 -0.23 -4.45 9.22
N CYS A 139 -0.83 -4.03 10.35
CA CYS A 139 -0.25 -3.05 11.27
C CYS A 139 1.12 -3.51 11.82
N LEU A 140 1.33 -4.82 11.97
CA LEU A 140 2.62 -5.38 12.43
C LEU A 140 3.79 -4.87 11.59
N PHE A 141 3.60 -4.73 10.28
CA PHE A 141 4.63 -4.30 9.35
C PHE A 141 4.53 -2.80 9.01
N ASN A 142 3.33 -2.25 9.00
CA ASN A 142 3.10 -0.88 8.53
C ASN A 142 3.33 0.16 9.62
N ILE A 143 3.06 -0.13 10.90
CA ILE A 143 3.37 0.80 12.00
C ILE A 143 4.89 1.07 12.09
N PRO A 144 5.78 0.05 12.13
CA PRO A 144 7.22 0.30 12.13
C PRO A 144 7.70 1.12 10.95
N LEU A 145 7.18 0.85 9.75
CA LEU A 145 7.50 1.60 8.55
C LEU A 145 7.07 3.07 8.65
N ALA A 146 5.83 3.29 9.10
CA ALA A 146 5.30 4.64 9.27
C ALA A 146 6.08 5.42 10.33
N VAL A 147 6.44 4.79 11.46
CA VAL A 147 7.29 5.41 12.50
C VAL A 147 8.63 5.84 11.91
N TRP A 148 9.29 4.97 11.16
CA TRP A 148 10.58 5.27 10.54
C TRP A 148 10.50 6.45 9.56
N ILE A 149 9.51 6.44 8.67
CA ILE A 149 9.31 7.53 7.69
C ILE A 149 9.01 8.85 8.42
N LEU A 150 8.05 8.83 9.33
CA LEU A 150 7.60 10.03 10.05
C LEU A 150 8.70 10.60 10.95
N GLU A 151 9.49 9.73 11.61
CA GLU A 151 10.61 10.17 12.45
C GLU A 151 11.63 10.96 11.63
N GLY A 152 11.99 10.48 10.42
CA GLY A 152 12.91 11.19 9.54
C GLY A 152 12.40 12.58 9.14
N PHE A 153 11.10 12.72 8.84
CA PHE A 153 10.49 14.03 8.57
C PHE A 153 10.44 14.92 9.81
N MET A 154 10.05 14.38 10.97
CA MET A 154 9.93 15.11 12.22
C MET A 154 11.29 15.60 12.74
N SER A 155 12.34 14.79 12.58
CA SER A 155 13.71 15.16 12.98
C SER A 155 14.29 16.28 12.12
N SER A 156 13.81 16.47 10.89
CA SER A 156 14.21 17.61 10.03
C SER A 156 13.58 18.94 10.45
N VAL A 157 12.54 18.94 11.27
CA VAL A 157 11.89 20.14 11.80
C VAL A 157 12.68 20.67 13.00
N PRO A 158 13.11 21.95 13.02
CA PRO A 158 13.86 22.52 14.10
C PRO A 158 13.07 22.48 15.44
N LYS A 159 13.76 22.12 16.54
CA LYS A 159 13.14 22.05 17.88
C LYS A 159 12.64 23.40 18.39
N GLN A 160 13.21 24.49 17.88
CA GLN A 160 12.80 25.85 18.19
C GLN A 160 11.32 26.10 17.87
N LEU A 161 10.75 25.37 16.88
CA LEU A 161 9.32 25.47 16.58
C LEU A 161 8.46 25.03 17.78
N ASP A 162 8.87 23.95 18.44
CA ASP A 162 8.19 23.43 19.62
C ASP A 162 8.31 24.42 20.79
N GLU A 163 9.52 24.92 21.02
CA GLU A 163 9.84 25.88 22.11
C GLU A 163 9.06 27.19 21.94
N THR A 164 9.06 27.76 20.73
CA THR A 164 8.31 29.00 20.44
C THR A 164 6.82 28.82 20.68
N ALA A 165 6.25 27.70 20.21
CA ALA A 165 4.83 27.42 20.41
C ALA A 165 4.46 27.29 21.91
N TYR A 166 5.33 26.69 22.73
CA TYR A 166 5.10 26.63 24.16
C TYR A 166 5.20 28.00 24.85
N LEU A 167 6.14 28.84 24.42
CA LEU A 167 6.23 30.24 24.91
C LEU A 167 4.99 31.07 24.54
N ASP A 168 4.39 30.80 23.38
CA ASP A 168 3.13 31.41 22.93
C ASP A 168 1.90 30.82 23.65
N GLY A 169 2.08 29.90 24.62
CA GLY A 169 1.01 29.33 25.43
C GLY A 169 0.22 28.20 24.76
N TYR A 170 0.74 27.64 23.69
CA TYR A 170 0.12 26.43 23.09
C TYR A 170 0.35 25.21 23.97
N GLY A 171 -0.73 24.52 24.37
CA GLY A 171 -0.61 23.17 24.93
C GLY A 171 -0.30 22.14 23.85
N PHE A 172 0.31 21.00 24.24
CA PHE A 172 0.80 19.95 23.33
C PHE A 172 -0.19 19.56 22.23
N GLY A 173 -1.43 19.23 22.57
CA GLY A 173 -2.42 18.78 21.58
C GLY A 173 -2.74 19.86 20.53
N ARG A 174 -2.87 21.11 20.97
CA ARG A 174 -3.13 22.25 20.05
C ARG A 174 -1.91 22.53 19.16
N PHE A 175 -0.72 22.52 19.73
CA PHE A 175 0.53 22.64 18.98
C PHE A 175 0.68 21.53 17.94
N PHE A 176 0.54 20.27 18.38
CA PHE A 176 0.73 19.11 17.51
C PHE A 176 -0.22 19.14 16.30
N VAL A 177 -1.53 19.37 16.53
CA VAL A 177 -2.52 19.32 15.46
C VAL A 177 -2.49 20.57 14.57
N ARG A 178 -2.31 21.76 15.14
CA ARG A 178 -2.46 23.03 14.39
C ARG A 178 -1.17 23.55 13.76
N ILE A 179 -0.02 23.22 14.32
CA ILE A 179 1.28 23.75 13.89
C ILE A 179 2.16 22.60 13.35
N PHE A 180 2.43 21.59 14.18
CA PHE A 180 3.39 20.56 13.86
C PHE A 180 2.93 19.63 12.73
N LEU A 181 1.72 19.09 12.83
CA LEU A 181 1.17 18.15 11.84
C LEU A 181 1.06 18.77 10.42
N PRO A 182 0.58 20.01 10.23
CA PRO A 182 0.64 20.67 8.93
C PRO A 182 2.07 20.86 8.39
N THR A 183 3.05 21.12 9.26
CA THR A 183 4.46 21.27 8.87
C THR A 183 5.04 19.96 8.32
N ILE A 184 4.68 18.82 8.90
CA ILE A 184 5.13 17.50 8.46
C ILE A 184 4.14 16.79 7.51
N ALA A 185 3.11 17.49 7.02
CA ALA A 185 2.10 16.92 6.12
C ALA A 185 2.70 16.13 4.92
N PRO A 186 3.82 16.57 4.29
CA PRO A 186 4.49 15.77 3.28
C PRO A 186 4.92 14.38 3.79
N GLY A 187 5.47 14.31 4.99
CA GLY A 187 5.87 13.04 5.62
C GLY A 187 4.68 12.14 5.92
N VAL A 188 3.57 12.72 6.39
CA VAL A 188 2.33 11.99 6.62
C VAL A 188 1.79 11.40 5.30
N GLY A 189 1.81 12.17 4.23
CA GLY A 189 1.39 11.70 2.90
C GLY A 189 2.26 10.54 2.40
N VAL A 190 3.59 10.63 2.58
CA VAL A 190 4.53 9.56 2.20
C VAL A 190 4.28 8.30 3.05
N ALA A 191 4.14 8.42 4.37
CA ALA A 191 3.87 7.30 5.26
C ALA A 191 2.54 6.62 4.90
N ALA A 192 1.47 7.41 4.70
CA ALA A 192 0.17 6.89 4.29
C ALA A 192 0.23 6.16 2.94
N PHE A 193 0.96 6.71 1.97
CA PHE A 193 1.18 6.07 0.68
C PHE A 193 1.83 4.69 0.82
N PHE A 194 2.92 4.59 1.57
CA PHE A 194 3.60 3.31 1.73
C PHE A 194 2.75 2.31 2.52
N CYS A 195 2.07 2.72 3.59
CA CYS A 195 1.15 1.84 4.32
C CYS A 195 0.03 1.33 3.41
N PHE A 196 -0.57 2.21 2.60
CA PHE A 196 -1.57 1.83 1.61
C PHE A 196 -1.03 0.81 0.63
N MET A 197 0.09 1.12 -0.04
CA MET A 197 0.65 0.26 -1.08
C MET A 197 1.05 -1.12 -0.55
N PHE A 198 1.72 -1.19 0.60
CA PHE A 198 2.10 -2.49 1.18
C PHE A 198 0.89 -3.31 1.61
N SER A 199 -0.14 -2.68 2.19
CA SER A 199 -1.36 -3.38 2.54
C SER A 199 -2.15 -3.83 1.30
N TRP A 200 -2.12 -3.04 0.22
CA TRP A 200 -2.81 -3.34 -1.04
C TRP A 200 -2.23 -4.56 -1.77
N VAL A 201 -0.90 -4.73 -1.76
CA VAL A 201 -0.22 -5.82 -2.47
C VAL A 201 -0.01 -7.07 -1.61
N GLU A 202 -0.25 -6.99 -0.29
CA GLU A 202 -0.07 -8.12 0.60
C GLU A 202 -1.17 -9.17 0.37
N LEU A 203 -0.76 -10.39 0.05
CA LEU A 203 -1.65 -11.49 -0.25
C LEU A 203 -1.72 -12.53 0.87
N LEU A 204 -0.58 -12.85 1.49
CA LEU A 204 -0.46 -14.05 2.31
C LEU A 204 -1.32 -13.96 3.57
N LEU A 205 -1.16 -12.91 4.36
CA LEU A 205 -1.98 -12.70 5.57
C LEU A 205 -3.44 -12.45 5.21
N ALA A 206 -3.68 -11.62 4.19
CA ALA A 206 -5.03 -11.33 3.73
C ALA A 206 -5.77 -12.61 3.30
N LYS A 207 -5.11 -13.52 2.58
CA LYS A 207 -5.69 -14.81 2.18
C LYS A 207 -5.85 -15.78 3.36
N THR A 208 -4.90 -15.79 4.30
CA THR A 208 -4.94 -16.70 5.46
C THR A 208 -6.02 -16.32 6.47
N LEU A 209 -6.28 -15.02 6.62
CA LEU A 209 -7.21 -14.49 7.63
C LEU A 209 -8.64 -14.28 7.11
N THR A 210 -8.90 -14.59 5.82
CA THR A 210 -10.21 -14.40 5.21
C THR A 210 -10.68 -15.64 4.47
N SER A 211 -12.01 -15.80 4.39
CA SER A 211 -12.66 -16.90 3.68
C SER A 211 -13.69 -16.41 2.67
N VAL A 212 -14.77 -15.79 3.12
CA VAL A 212 -15.91 -15.37 2.28
C VAL A 212 -16.22 -13.89 2.47
N ALA A 213 -16.46 -13.44 3.72
CA ALA A 213 -17.01 -12.12 4.02
C ALA A 213 -16.01 -10.98 3.71
N ALA A 214 -14.76 -11.14 4.13
CA ALA A 214 -13.71 -10.13 3.95
C ALA A 214 -12.67 -10.51 2.86
N LYS A 215 -13.02 -11.44 1.97
CA LYS A 215 -12.09 -11.98 0.99
C LYS A 215 -11.55 -10.89 0.05
N PRO A 216 -10.21 -10.73 -0.06
CA PRO A 216 -9.60 -9.70 -0.89
C PRO A 216 -9.56 -10.09 -2.37
N ILE A 217 -9.41 -9.07 -3.24
CA ILE A 217 -9.28 -9.29 -4.69
C ILE A 217 -8.09 -10.17 -5.03
N ALA A 218 -6.95 -9.99 -4.37
CA ALA A 218 -5.76 -10.80 -4.62
C ALA A 218 -6.02 -12.30 -4.36
N ALA A 219 -6.77 -12.64 -3.30
CA ALA A 219 -7.19 -14.03 -3.05
C ALA A 219 -8.26 -14.51 -4.04
N THR A 220 -9.13 -13.64 -4.53
CA THR A 220 -10.10 -13.97 -5.58
C THR A 220 -9.39 -14.30 -6.90
N MET A 221 -8.38 -13.51 -7.27
CA MET A 221 -7.59 -13.74 -8.48
C MET A 221 -6.89 -15.12 -8.50
N THR A 222 -6.52 -15.67 -7.35
CA THR A 222 -5.93 -17.03 -7.32
C THR A 222 -6.87 -18.14 -7.76
N ARG A 223 -8.19 -17.87 -7.85
CA ARG A 223 -9.19 -18.83 -8.32
C ARG A 223 -9.28 -18.94 -9.84
N THR A 224 -8.76 -17.99 -10.60
CA THR A 224 -8.74 -18.03 -12.08
C THR A 224 -7.89 -19.15 -12.63
N VAL A 225 -7.01 -19.69 -11.79
CA VAL A 225 -6.23 -20.91 -12.03
C VAL A 225 -6.92 -22.05 -11.28
N SER A 226 -7.94 -22.65 -11.87
CA SER A 226 -8.74 -23.71 -11.25
C SER A 226 -8.70 -24.99 -12.07
N ILE A 227 -9.27 -26.08 -11.50
CA ILE A 227 -9.44 -27.38 -12.15
C ILE A 227 -10.27 -27.27 -13.46
N SER A 228 -11.12 -26.26 -13.58
CA SER A 228 -11.97 -25.99 -14.75
C SER A 228 -11.24 -25.31 -15.92
N GLY A 229 -9.96 -24.96 -15.75
CA GLY A 229 -9.14 -24.27 -16.76
C GLY A 229 -8.63 -22.90 -16.30
N TYR A 230 -7.96 -22.21 -17.23
CA TYR A 230 -7.35 -20.90 -16.99
C TYR A 230 -8.27 -19.81 -17.54
N GLU A 231 -8.65 -18.83 -16.71
CA GLU A 231 -9.36 -17.63 -17.18
C GLU A 231 -8.37 -16.45 -17.30
N LEU A 232 -7.42 -16.59 -18.22
CA LEU A 232 -6.29 -15.65 -18.35
C LEU A 232 -6.72 -14.23 -18.70
N GLY A 233 -7.73 -14.07 -19.56
CA GLY A 233 -8.28 -12.76 -19.92
C GLY A 233 -8.93 -12.07 -18.70
N LEU A 234 -9.67 -12.82 -17.90
CA LEU A 234 -10.28 -12.33 -16.66
C LEU A 234 -9.21 -11.95 -15.62
N LEU A 235 -8.17 -12.77 -15.47
CA LEU A 235 -7.03 -12.47 -14.61
C LEU A 235 -6.32 -11.18 -15.03
N ALA A 236 -6.10 -11.00 -16.33
CA ALA A 236 -5.48 -9.80 -16.87
C ALA A 236 -6.35 -8.55 -16.66
N ALA A 237 -7.67 -8.66 -16.84
CA ALA A 237 -8.62 -7.58 -16.58
C ALA A 237 -8.63 -7.20 -15.09
N ALA A 238 -8.67 -8.19 -14.20
CA ALA A 238 -8.58 -7.95 -12.76
C ALA A 238 -7.25 -7.29 -12.38
N GLY A 239 -6.12 -7.79 -12.91
CA GLY A 239 -4.81 -7.16 -12.69
C GLY A 239 -4.76 -5.71 -13.17
N THR A 240 -5.34 -5.41 -14.33
CA THR A 240 -5.43 -4.05 -14.87
C THR A 240 -6.21 -3.12 -13.93
N LEU A 241 -7.37 -3.55 -13.42
CA LEU A 241 -8.16 -2.77 -12.46
C LEU A 241 -7.43 -2.60 -11.12
N THR A 242 -6.61 -3.57 -10.71
CA THR A 242 -5.83 -3.51 -9.48
C THR A 242 -4.75 -2.40 -9.51
N ILE A 243 -4.32 -1.95 -10.69
CA ILE A 243 -3.40 -0.82 -10.83
C ILE A 243 -4.07 0.51 -10.45
N ILE A 244 -5.38 0.64 -10.65
CA ILE A 244 -6.10 1.93 -10.53
C ILE A 244 -5.98 2.54 -9.13
N PRO A 245 -6.29 1.84 -8.02
CA PRO A 245 -6.18 2.45 -6.69
C PRO A 245 -4.76 2.94 -6.37
N GLY A 246 -3.73 2.16 -6.75
CA GLY A 246 -2.34 2.59 -6.59
C GLY A 246 -2.01 3.85 -7.40
N ALA A 247 -2.43 3.91 -8.67
CA ALA A 247 -2.24 5.07 -9.53
C ALA A 247 -2.96 6.32 -8.99
N VAL A 248 -4.17 6.17 -8.47
CA VAL A 248 -4.93 7.24 -7.82
C VAL A 248 -4.17 7.77 -6.61
N VAL A 249 -3.71 6.91 -5.72
CA VAL A 249 -2.96 7.33 -4.52
C VAL A 249 -1.66 8.01 -4.91
N ILE A 250 -0.91 7.49 -5.88
CA ILE A 250 0.31 8.14 -6.41
C ILE A 250 0.00 9.53 -6.95
N TYR A 251 -1.08 9.69 -7.69
CA TYR A 251 -1.46 10.99 -8.25
C TYR A 251 -1.66 12.06 -7.17
N PHE A 252 -2.34 11.72 -6.06
CA PHE A 252 -2.55 12.65 -4.95
C PHE A 252 -1.29 12.89 -4.11
N VAL A 253 -0.46 11.87 -3.93
CA VAL A 253 0.70 11.95 -3.02
C VAL A 253 1.98 12.40 -3.74
N ARG A 254 2.02 12.40 -5.09
CA ARG A 254 3.22 12.73 -5.89
C ARG A 254 3.93 14.04 -5.47
N ASN A 255 3.16 15.07 -5.17
CA ASN A 255 3.72 16.37 -4.78
C ASN A 255 4.36 16.32 -3.38
N TYR A 256 3.83 15.51 -2.47
CA TYR A 256 4.39 15.26 -1.15
C TYR A 256 5.66 14.41 -1.23
N ILE A 257 5.64 13.37 -2.06
CA ILE A 257 6.80 12.54 -2.34
C ILE A 257 7.94 13.38 -2.93
N ALA A 258 7.66 14.22 -3.93
CA ALA A 258 8.66 15.09 -4.55
C ALA A 258 9.29 16.07 -3.54
N LYS A 259 8.49 16.65 -2.64
CA LYS A 259 9.00 17.53 -1.56
C LYS A 259 9.83 16.75 -0.54
N GLY A 260 9.41 15.54 -0.18
CA GLY A 260 10.15 14.67 0.74
C GLY A 260 11.56 14.33 0.24
N PHE A 261 11.69 13.97 -1.03
CA PHE A 261 13.00 13.70 -1.64
C PHE A 261 13.84 14.97 -1.83
N ALA A 262 13.22 16.14 -1.98
CA ALA A 262 13.96 17.42 -2.07
C ALA A 262 14.56 17.84 -0.72
N LEU A 263 13.86 17.58 0.40
CA LEU A 263 14.34 17.87 1.75
C LEU A 263 15.46 16.92 2.20
N GLY A 264 15.53 15.71 1.66
CA GLY A 264 16.62 14.75 1.93
C GLY A 264 17.91 15.00 1.16
N ARG A 265 18.03 16.09 0.39
CA ARG A 265 19.23 16.52 -0.32
C ARG A 265 19.90 17.70 0.40
N VAL A 266 20.23 17.53 1.68
CA VAL A 266 21.13 18.44 2.37
C VAL A 266 22.34 17.62 2.85
#